data_238d8fa7a69d6e6bf4d4563847b274c2
#
_entry.id   238d8fa7a69d6e6bf4d4563847b274c2
#
_cell.length_a   1.000
_cell.length_b   1.000
_cell.length_c   1.000
_cell.angle_alpha   90.00
_cell.angle_beta   90.00
_cell.angle_gamma   90.00
#
_symmetry.space_group_name_H-M   'P 1'
#
loop_
_entity.id
_entity.type
_entity.pdbx_description
1 polymer ?
#
loop_
_entity_poly.entity_id
_entity_poly.type
_entity_poly.pdbx_seq_one_letter_code
_entity_poly.pdbx_strand_id
1 'polypeptide(L)'
;MPCLDRSADASTSGAPDPKWVAMSDSRDLLGDEPEDKPPSAAELEAEGQAAMFGDEPPQRAPAPPTQAVQPVPVPAPTSGGAYRVLARKYRPQNFSELIGQDAMVKTLANAIARGRIAHAFLLTGVRGVGKTSTARLIAKALNCIGPDGQGGPTINPCNVCEPCRAIAEGRHIDVIEMDAASHTSVDDIREIIDAVRYASVSARYKIYIIDEVHMLSKNAFNALLKTLEEPPEHVKFLFATTEVNKVPVTVLSRCQRFDLRRIPAEKLAAHFAQVSEAEQVEVEPEALNMIARAAEGSARDGLSILDQAIAHGAGAVSADQVRDMLGLADRGRIRRLLKLVLTGDAPGALADLDQAHDLGIDPTQLLRGLMESLHAATRAKAGAAVDALQSAEEREGAAEMAAALSWGSIHRLWQMLLKGLQDVEVAPDPREAAEMALLRLIHAADLPDPASVMGRLSGEGGSISAPAAAAPSASSAPVARIPSDFDGLVKLFERSGKHLLAQQLHDQVGLVRYAPPELLLRPMRPLGGDWPRDLALALKQATGTTWQVSLSDETAEPSLQDREKMAEERVRADVLADPNVRAVMDAFPDAELESFSARGA
;
A
#
# COMPACT_ATOMS: atom_id res chain seq x y z
N MET A 1 0.36 70.24 -16.26
CA MET A 1 -0.47 71.47 -16.11
C MET A 1 -1.86 71.16 -16.51
N PRO A 2 -2.90 71.70 -15.84
CA PRO A 2 -3.05 71.93 -14.38
C PRO A 2 -4.27 71.14 -13.85
N CYS A 3 -4.28 70.75 -12.58
CA CYS A 3 -4.94 71.36 -11.41
C CYS A 3 -6.39 71.82 -11.58
N LEU A 4 -7.23 71.31 -10.68
CA LEU A 4 -8.25 72.01 -9.87
C LEU A 4 -9.09 70.90 -9.17
N ASP A 5 -8.98 70.59 -7.94
CA ASP A 5 -9.32 71.23 -6.64
C ASP A 5 -10.77 71.76 -6.58
N ARG A 6 -11.55 71.22 -5.63
CA ARG A 6 -12.60 71.77 -4.78
C ARG A 6 -13.45 70.64 -4.19
N SER A 7 -13.24 70.27 -2.96
CA SER A 7 -13.80 70.75 -1.67
C SER A 7 -15.32 70.97 -1.64
N ALA A 8 -15.87 70.38 -0.63
CA ALA A 8 -16.90 70.82 0.32
C ALA A 8 -18.27 70.10 0.28
N ASP A 9 -18.48 69.54 1.38
CA ASP A 9 -19.50 69.72 2.44
C ASP A 9 -20.78 68.87 2.36
N ALA A 10 -20.88 68.05 3.36
CA ALA A 10 -21.79 68.06 4.52
C ALA A 10 -23.20 67.46 4.28
N SER A 11 -23.51 66.42 4.95
CA SER A 11 -24.46 66.32 6.06
C SER A 11 -25.28 65.04 6.09
N THR A 12 -25.11 64.35 7.21
CA THR A 12 -26.13 63.74 8.10
C THR A 12 -27.12 62.71 7.55
N SER A 13 -26.96 61.47 8.06
CA SER A 13 -27.89 60.69 8.90
C SER A 13 -27.43 59.25 8.96
N GLY A 14 -26.93 58.69 10.01
CA GLY A 14 -27.63 58.14 11.12
C GLY A 14 -28.07 56.69 10.86
N ALA A 15 -27.13 55.68 11.08
CA ALA A 15 -27.53 54.34 11.42
C ALA A 15 -26.46 53.74 12.36
N PRO A 16 -26.84 53.00 13.42
CA PRO A 16 -25.92 52.65 14.51
C PRO A 16 -25.05 51.46 14.18
N ASP A 17 -23.78 51.52 14.61
CA ASP A 17 -22.83 50.45 14.65
C ASP A 17 -23.34 49.26 15.47
N PRO A 18 -23.17 48.02 15.04
CA PRO A 18 -23.32 46.87 15.92
C PRO A 18 -22.05 46.78 16.77
N LYS A 19 -22.17 47.13 18.04
CA LYS A 19 -21.19 46.85 19.08
C LYS A 19 -21.01 45.32 19.21
N TRP A 20 -19.87 44.82 18.83
CA TRP A 20 -19.37 43.53 19.26
C TRP A 20 -19.06 43.65 20.76
N VAL A 21 -19.94 43.12 21.61
CA VAL A 21 -19.66 42.89 23.01
C VAL A 21 -18.69 41.71 23.08
N ALA A 22 -17.46 42.02 23.45
CA ALA A 22 -16.53 41.00 23.91
C ALA A 22 -17.14 40.33 25.15
N MET A 23 -17.53 39.06 25.02
CA MET A 23 -17.84 38.23 26.18
C MET A 23 -16.50 37.79 26.78
N SER A 24 -16.06 38.55 27.75
CA SER A 24 -15.06 38.15 28.71
C SER A 24 -15.73 37.35 29.83
N ASP A 25 -15.06 36.28 30.21
CA ASP A 25 -15.16 35.56 31.48
C ASP A 25 -16.51 34.90 31.86
N SER A 26 -16.59 33.62 31.55
CA SER A 26 -17.51 32.67 32.18
C SER A 26 -17.04 32.16 33.56
N ARG A 27 -16.33 32.98 34.33
CA ARG A 27 -15.86 32.61 35.68
C ARG A 27 -16.75 33.00 36.83
N ASP A 28 -17.82 33.76 36.57
CA ASP A 28 -18.64 34.32 37.64
C ASP A 28 -19.99 33.58 37.84
N LEU A 29 -20.16 32.35 37.33
CA LEU A 29 -21.40 31.60 37.49
C LEU A 29 -21.28 30.29 38.30
N LEU A 30 -20.09 29.96 38.81
CA LEU A 30 -19.93 28.86 39.78
C LEU A 30 -19.30 29.46 41.04
N GLY A 31 -20.11 29.52 42.09
CA GLY A 31 -19.66 29.97 43.43
C GLY A 31 -18.48 29.13 43.90
N ASP A 32 -17.56 29.78 44.63
CA ASP A 32 -16.45 29.18 45.33
C ASP A 32 -16.95 28.03 46.24
N GLU A 33 -16.84 26.79 45.77
CA GLU A 33 -16.73 25.66 46.67
C GLU A 33 -15.25 25.45 47.02
N PRO A 34 -14.90 25.24 48.31
CA PRO A 34 -13.52 25.01 48.69
C PRO A 34 -12.99 23.73 48.04
N GLU A 35 -11.79 23.78 47.43
CA GLU A 35 -11.08 22.61 46.93
C GLU A 35 -10.82 21.62 48.08
N ASP A 36 -11.68 20.63 48.22
CA ASP A 36 -11.42 19.42 49.00
C ASP A 36 -10.34 18.61 48.27
N LYS A 37 -9.11 18.75 48.74
CA LYS A 37 -8.05 17.81 48.33
C LYS A 37 -8.49 16.42 48.79
N PRO A 38 -8.36 15.40 47.90
CA PRO A 38 -8.66 14.04 48.32
C PRO A 38 -7.78 13.66 49.52
N PRO A 39 -8.36 13.02 50.56
CA PRO A 39 -7.63 12.67 51.76
C PRO A 39 -6.44 11.75 51.43
N SER A 40 -5.33 11.93 52.13
CA SER A 40 -4.14 11.09 51.98
C SER A 40 -4.41 9.67 52.50
N ALA A 41 -3.69 8.66 52.03
CA ALA A 41 -3.83 7.26 52.46
C ALA A 41 -3.75 7.10 53.99
N ALA A 42 -2.98 7.93 54.68
CA ALA A 42 -2.86 7.93 56.15
C ALA A 42 -4.11 8.49 56.85
N GLU A 43 -4.87 9.40 56.25
CA GLU A 43 -6.11 9.93 56.78
C GLU A 43 -7.29 8.93 56.62
N LEU A 44 -7.30 8.16 55.51
CA LEU A 44 -8.27 7.11 55.27
C LEU A 44 -8.09 5.89 56.19
N GLU A 45 -6.86 5.56 56.59
CA GLU A 45 -6.57 4.53 57.59
C GLU A 45 -7.00 4.95 59.00
N ALA A 46 -6.93 6.25 59.34
CA ALA A 46 -7.39 6.77 60.62
C ALA A 46 -8.92 6.77 60.79
N GLU A 47 -9.68 6.78 59.68
CA GLU A 47 -11.16 6.71 59.68
C GLU A 47 -11.70 5.29 59.62
N GLY A 48 -10.85 4.24 59.68
CA GLY A 48 -11.27 2.85 59.81
C GLY A 48 -11.80 2.19 58.54
N GLN A 49 -11.47 2.75 57.37
CA GLN A 49 -11.72 2.07 56.10
C GLN A 49 -10.57 1.10 55.77
N ALA A 50 -10.82 -0.21 55.93
CA ALA A 50 -9.87 -1.25 55.54
C ALA A 50 -9.62 -1.24 54.03
N ALA A 51 -8.36 -1.30 53.63
CA ALA A 51 -7.97 -1.37 52.23
C ALA A 51 -8.56 -2.61 51.55
N MET A 52 -9.24 -2.42 50.42
CA MET A 52 -9.96 -3.46 49.69
C MET A 52 -9.06 -4.48 48.99
N PHE A 53 -7.72 -4.31 49.09
CA PHE A 53 -6.71 -5.19 48.52
C PHE A 53 -5.51 -5.32 49.46
N GLY A 54 -5.68 -6.03 50.55
CA GLY A 54 -4.57 -6.24 51.45
C GLY A 54 -4.89 -7.23 52.53
N ASP A 55 -5.14 -8.48 52.17
CA ASP A 55 -5.16 -9.56 53.14
C ASP A 55 -3.80 -10.26 53.17
N GLU A 56 -3.23 -10.33 54.36
CA GLU A 56 -2.09 -11.19 54.67
C GLU A 56 -2.40 -12.65 54.28
N PRO A 57 -1.48 -13.35 53.62
CA PRO A 57 -1.73 -14.75 53.27
C PRO A 57 -1.77 -15.62 54.54
N PRO A 58 -2.75 -16.54 54.66
CA PRO A 58 -2.86 -17.43 55.83
C PRO A 58 -1.59 -18.31 55.96
N GLN A 59 -1.05 -18.36 57.17
CA GLN A 59 0.08 -19.23 57.51
C GLN A 59 -0.27 -20.70 57.23
N ARG A 60 0.36 -21.29 56.23
CA ARG A 60 0.27 -22.70 55.88
C ARG A 60 1.09 -23.52 56.89
N ALA A 61 0.46 -24.51 57.48
CA ALA A 61 1.12 -25.54 58.27
C ALA A 61 2.20 -26.28 57.48
N PRO A 62 3.28 -26.73 58.11
CA PRO A 62 4.44 -27.34 57.41
C PRO A 62 4.06 -28.69 56.77
N ALA A 63 4.21 -28.77 55.45
CA ALA A 63 4.13 -30.01 54.69
C ALA A 63 5.45 -30.80 54.80
N PRO A 64 5.42 -32.13 54.69
CA PRO A 64 6.61 -33.00 54.84
C PRO A 64 7.61 -32.76 53.70
N PRO A 65 8.90 -33.05 53.89
CA PRO A 65 9.96 -32.68 52.95
C PRO A 65 9.89 -33.52 51.67
N THR A 66 9.51 -32.87 50.57
CA THR A 66 9.70 -33.39 49.22
C THR A 66 11.13 -33.13 48.81
N GLN A 67 11.85 -34.15 48.37
CA GLN A 67 13.22 -34.11 47.91
C GLN A 67 13.38 -33.07 46.81
N ALA A 68 14.27 -32.12 47.05
CA ALA A 68 14.64 -31.07 46.08
C ALA A 68 15.29 -31.69 44.84
N VAL A 69 14.61 -31.62 43.70
CA VAL A 69 15.25 -31.76 42.40
C VAL A 69 16.09 -30.48 42.23
N GLN A 70 17.40 -30.66 42.18
CA GLN A 70 18.35 -29.57 41.96
C GLN A 70 18.04 -28.93 40.61
N PRO A 71 17.83 -27.59 40.52
CA PRO A 71 17.71 -26.91 39.24
C PRO A 71 19.08 -27.03 38.53
N VAL A 72 19.05 -27.56 37.31
CA VAL A 72 20.17 -27.48 36.38
C VAL A 72 20.56 -26.00 36.25
N PRO A 73 21.82 -25.60 36.44
CA PRO A 73 22.20 -24.22 36.31
C PRO A 73 22.00 -23.79 34.85
N VAL A 74 20.99 -22.97 34.61
CA VAL A 74 20.87 -22.17 33.37
C VAL A 74 22.07 -21.23 33.35
N PRO A 75 22.94 -21.27 32.34
CA PRO A 75 24.08 -20.34 32.29
C PRO A 75 23.50 -18.90 32.28
N ALA A 76 23.90 -18.11 33.28
CA ALA A 76 23.54 -16.72 33.37
C ALA A 76 24.04 -15.99 32.12
N PRO A 77 23.25 -15.12 31.51
CA PRO A 77 23.71 -14.33 30.37
C PRO A 77 24.83 -13.40 30.83
N THR A 78 26.04 -13.69 30.35
CA THR A 78 27.23 -12.85 30.55
C THR A 78 27.09 -11.63 29.65
N SER A 79 26.85 -10.52 30.26
CA SER A 79 27.11 -9.11 29.88
C SER A 79 25.91 -8.21 30.14
N GLY A 80 26.04 -7.35 31.15
CA GLY A 80 25.07 -6.34 31.55
C GLY A 80 24.98 -5.16 30.57
N GLY A 81 24.51 -5.41 29.37
CA GLY A 81 24.08 -4.38 28.43
C GLY A 81 22.57 -4.49 28.27
N ALA A 82 21.85 -3.37 28.36
CA ALA A 82 20.42 -3.35 28.06
C ALA A 82 20.17 -4.01 26.70
N TYR A 83 19.22 -4.96 26.64
CA TYR A 83 18.82 -5.64 25.41
C TYR A 83 18.53 -4.62 24.30
N ARG A 84 19.14 -4.81 23.12
CA ARG A 84 18.89 -3.98 21.94
C ARG A 84 18.33 -4.83 20.83
N VAL A 85 17.15 -4.47 20.32
CA VAL A 85 16.50 -5.09 19.17
C VAL A 85 17.49 -5.22 18.01
N LEU A 86 17.53 -6.40 17.36
CA LEU A 86 18.48 -6.71 16.27
C LEU A 86 18.49 -5.67 15.16
N ALA A 87 17.33 -5.18 14.76
CA ALA A 87 17.19 -4.13 13.74
C ALA A 87 17.93 -2.82 14.10
N ARG A 88 18.20 -2.56 15.37
CA ARG A 88 18.98 -1.42 15.83
C ARG A 88 20.45 -1.77 16.05
N LYS A 89 20.74 -2.99 16.51
CA LYS A 89 22.11 -3.50 16.76
C LYS A 89 22.87 -3.66 15.45
N TYR A 90 22.24 -4.24 14.43
CA TYR A 90 22.82 -4.49 13.11
C TYR A 90 22.52 -3.41 12.07
N ARG A 91 22.31 -2.17 12.53
CA ARG A 91 22.17 -1.02 11.62
C ARG A 91 23.51 -0.79 10.89
N PRO A 92 23.53 -0.66 9.53
CA PRO A 92 24.75 -0.44 8.77
C PRO A 92 25.55 0.76 9.28
N GLN A 93 26.84 0.56 9.48
CA GLN A 93 27.78 1.60 9.92
C GLN A 93 28.67 2.09 8.78
N ASN A 94 28.76 1.33 7.67
CA ASN A 94 29.51 1.63 6.47
C ASN A 94 28.66 1.39 5.24
N PHE A 95 29.03 2.01 4.12
CA PHE A 95 28.31 1.82 2.85
C PHE A 95 28.47 0.40 2.28
N SER A 96 29.56 -0.31 2.62
CA SER A 96 29.76 -1.71 2.24
C SER A 96 28.77 -2.68 2.91
N GLU A 97 28.16 -2.26 4.01
CA GLU A 97 27.14 -3.04 4.73
C GLU A 97 25.72 -2.77 4.18
N LEU A 98 25.56 -1.81 3.25
CA LEU A 98 24.27 -1.55 2.59
C LEU A 98 23.99 -2.62 1.53
N ILE A 99 23.03 -3.47 1.82
CA ILE A 99 22.68 -4.60 0.97
C ILE A 99 21.89 -4.13 -0.26
N GLY A 100 22.40 -4.45 -1.47
CA GLY A 100 21.67 -4.23 -2.72
C GLY A 100 21.58 -2.78 -3.20
N GLN A 101 22.36 -1.85 -2.62
CA GLN A 101 22.36 -0.42 -2.97
C GLN A 101 23.63 0.04 -3.69
N ASP A 102 24.34 -0.86 -4.34
CA ASP A 102 25.66 -0.64 -4.96
C ASP A 102 25.69 0.53 -5.95
N ALA A 103 24.63 0.69 -6.76
CA ALA A 103 24.55 1.75 -7.76
C ALA A 103 24.49 3.15 -7.11
N MET A 104 23.73 3.28 -6.02
CA MET A 104 23.62 4.52 -5.25
C MET A 104 24.97 4.86 -4.60
N VAL A 105 25.61 3.88 -3.95
CA VAL A 105 26.93 4.04 -3.29
C VAL A 105 27.97 4.51 -4.31
N LYS A 106 28.02 3.91 -5.52
CA LYS A 106 28.93 4.31 -6.60
C LYS A 106 28.69 5.75 -7.06
N THR A 107 27.42 6.15 -7.19
CA THR A 107 27.07 7.51 -7.60
C THR A 107 27.51 8.54 -6.54
N LEU A 108 27.26 8.23 -5.27
CA LEU A 108 27.68 9.08 -4.15
C LEU A 108 29.21 9.17 -4.06
N ALA A 109 29.93 8.07 -4.22
CA ALA A 109 31.40 8.02 -4.25
C ALA A 109 31.97 8.96 -5.33
N ASN A 110 31.39 8.90 -6.52
CA ASN A 110 31.79 9.78 -7.64
C ASN A 110 31.49 11.26 -7.35
N ALA A 111 30.37 11.58 -6.70
CA ALA A 111 30.02 12.94 -6.32
C ALA A 111 31.00 13.52 -5.29
N ILE A 112 31.35 12.72 -4.27
CA ILE A 112 32.33 13.09 -3.24
C ILE A 112 33.71 13.27 -3.86
N ALA A 113 34.19 12.34 -4.69
CA ALA A 113 35.51 12.42 -5.32
C ALA A 113 35.67 13.64 -6.23
N ARG A 114 34.58 14.12 -6.83
CA ARG A 114 34.58 15.31 -7.70
C ARG A 114 34.29 16.62 -6.94
N GLY A 115 34.04 16.57 -5.66
CA GLY A 115 33.62 17.73 -4.86
C GLY A 115 32.25 18.31 -5.28
N ARG A 116 31.43 17.56 -6.01
CA ARG A 116 30.12 17.99 -6.50
C ARG A 116 29.01 17.33 -5.68
N ILE A 117 28.89 17.77 -4.43
CA ILE A 117 27.93 17.25 -3.48
C ILE A 117 26.67 18.10 -3.55
N ALA A 118 25.53 17.50 -3.85
CA ALA A 118 24.26 18.19 -3.86
C ALA A 118 23.94 18.82 -2.50
N HIS A 119 23.15 19.89 -2.50
CA HIS A 119 22.67 20.54 -1.27
C HIS A 119 21.48 19.80 -0.66
N ALA A 120 20.70 19.07 -1.45
CA ALA A 120 19.57 18.27 -1.01
C ALA A 120 19.55 16.90 -1.68
N PHE A 121 19.28 15.88 -0.90
CA PHE A 121 19.11 14.49 -1.34
C PHE A 121 17.71 14.01 -0.97
N LEU A 122 17.10 13.22 -1.84
CA LEU A 122 15.85 12.57 -1.58
C LEU A 122 16.02 11.05 -1.68
N LEU A 123 15.90 10.36 -0.57
CA LEU A 123 15.97 8.90 -0.45
C LEU A 123 14.56 8.34 -0.51
N THR A 124 14.26 7.58 -1.55
CA THR A 124 12.95 6.96 -1.75
C THR A 124 13.03 5.45 -1.63
N GLY A 125 11.92 4.79 -1.37
CA GLY A 125 11.84 3.33 -1.29
C GLY A 125 10.91 2.85 -0.20
N VAL A 126 10.59 1.56 -0.21
CA VAL A 126 9.68 0.96 0.77
C VAL A 126 10.20 1.10 2.20
N ARG A 127 9.32 0.92 3.18
CA ARG A 127 9.69 0.94 4.59
C ARG A 127 10.78 -0.11 4.87
N GLY A 128 11.72 0.19 5.77
CA GLY A 128 12.71 -0.77 6.25
C GLY A 128 13.86 -1.13 5.30
N VAL A 129 13.95 -0.55 4.08
CA VAL A 129 15.09 -0.77 3.14
C VAL A 129 16.37 -0.02 3.51
N GLY A 130 16.34 0.80 4.57
CA GLY A 130 17.52 1.50 5.06
C GLY A 130 17.61 2.98 4.68
N LYS A 131 16.52 3.68 4.33
CA LYS A 131 16.51 5.11 3.99
C LYS A 131 17.18 5.98 5.05
N THR A 132 16.70 5.92 6.30
CA THR A 132 17.28 6.68 7.43
C THR A 132 18.71 6.25 7.75
N SER A 133 19.03 4.96 7.63
CA SER A 133 20.40 4.46 7.80
C SER A 133 21.33 5.03 6.72
N THR A 134 20.89 5.07 5.46
CA THR A 134 21.62 5.67 4.35
C THR A 134 21.82 7.18 4.58
N ALA A 135 20.79 7.91 5.06
CA ALA A 135 20.92 9.32 5.40
C ALA A 135 22.02 9.54 6.45
N ARG A 136 22.04 8.74 7.52
CA ARG A 136 23.11 8.82 8.54
C ARG A 136 24.49 8.46 7.98
N LEU A 137 24.58 7.49 7.06
CA LEU A 137 25.85 7.16 6.40
C LEU A 137 26.34 8.31 5.52
N ILE A 138 25.43 8.98 4.79
CA ILE A 138 25.78 10.20 4.03
C ILE A 138 26.25 11.29 4.98
N ALA A 139 25.58 11.51 6.11
CA ALA A 139 26.01 12.50 7.11
C ALA A 139 27.39 12.18 7.67
N LYS A 140 27.69 10.90 7.98
CA LYS A 140 29.04 10.47 8.36
C LYS A 140 30.06 10.70 7.25
N ALA A 141 29.73 10.36 6.00
CA ALA A 141 30.61 10.52 4.85
C ALA A 141 31.05 11.98 4.64
N LEU A 142 30.11 12.92 4.84
CA LEU A 142 30.33 14.34 4.65
C LEU A 142 31.10 14.98 5.82
N ASN A 143 30.86 14.52 7.04
CA ASN A 143 31.39 15.12 8.27
C ASN A 143 32.56 14.34 8.90
N CYS A 144 32.97 13.20 8.31
CA CYS A 144 34.11 12.45 8.79
C CYS A 144 35.40 13.30 8.73
N ILE A 145 36.17 13.32 9.81
CA ILE A 145 37.45 14.00 9.91
C ILE A 145 38.64 13.04 9.96
N GLY A 146 38.40 11.74 9.75
CA GLY A 146 39.45 10.73 9.87
C GLY A 146 39.82 10.40 11.32
N PRO A 147 40.64 9.37 11.57
CA PRO A 147 41.15 9.04 12.89
C PRO A 147 42.11 10.09 13.42
N ASP A 148 42.78 10.78 12.53
CA ASP A 148 43.79 11.81 12.76
C ASP A 148 43.22 13.24 12.84
N GLY A 149 41.93 13.42 12.60
CA GLY A 149 41.25 14.72 12.59
C GLY A 149 41.53 15.58 11.34
N GLN A 150 42.29 15.09 10.35
CA GLN A 150 42.67 15.82 9.14
C GLN A 150 41.91 15.36 7.89
N GLY A 151 40.99 14.37 8.00
CA GLY A 151 40.27 13.80 6.90
C GLY A 151 39.23 14.72 6.27
N GLY A 152 38.93 14.50 4.97
CA GLY A 152 37.87 15.17 4.21
C GLY A 152 36.63 14.31 4.03
N PRO A 153 35.61 14.79 3.27
CA PRO A 153 34.47 13.98 2.87
C PRO A 153 34.93 12.68 2.20
N THR A 154 34.39 11.56 2.63
CA THR A 154 34.82 10.23 2.17
C THR A 154 33.65 9.25 2.14
N ILE A 155 33.67 8.34 1.14
CA ILE A 155 32.69 7.24 1.07
C ILE A 155 32.95 6.18 2.16
N ASN A 156 34.15 6.18 2.77
CA ASN A 156 34.52 5.24 3.81
C ASN A 156 34.71 5.98 5.13
N PRO A 157 33.64 6.29 5.88
CA PRO A 157 33.74 6.95 7.16
C PRO A 157 34.51 6.08 8.15
N CYS A 158 35.38 6.69 8.97
CA CYS A 158 36.29 5.94 9.86
C CYS A 158 35.58 5.28 11.06
N ASN A 159 34.39 5.70 11.43
CA ASN A 159 33.58 5.25 12.58
C ASN A 159 34.22 5.44 13.97
N VAL A 160 35.43 6.00 14.06
CA VAL A 160 36.15 6.20 15.32
C VAL A 160 36.25 7.67 15.72
N CYS A 161 36.25 8.62 14.77
CA CYS A 161 36.27 10.06 15.08
C CYS A 161 34.97 10.49 15.79
N GLU A 162 35.01 11.58 16.49
CA GLU A 162 33.89 12.10 17.27
C GLU A 162 32.64 12.32 16.41
N PRO A 163 32.67 13.01 15.23
CA PRO A 163 31.49 13.15 14.39
C PRO A 163 30.89 11.82 13.96
N CYS A 164 31.71 10.81 13.58
CA CYS A 164 31.20 9.50 13.16
C CYS A 164 30.46 8.79 14.29
N ARG A 165 30.97 8.84 15.52
CA ARG A 165 30.33 8.21 16.68
C ARG A 165 29.05 8.95 17.09
N ALA A 166 29.14 10.29 17.22
CA ALA A 166 27.99 11.10 17.59
C ALA A 166 26.83 10.99 16.59
N ILE A 167 27.11 10.93 15.28
CA ILE A 167 26.09 10.71 14.24
C ILE A 167 25.49 9.30 14.33
N ALA A 168 26.31 8.27 14.58
CA ALA A 168 25.81 6.90 14.75
C ALA A 168 24.83 6.79 15.93
N GLU A 169 25.11 7.51 17.01
CA GLU A 169 24.30 7.55 18.22
C GLU A 169 23.12 8.54 18.12
N GLY A 170 23.06 9.38 17.07
CA GLY A 170 22.00 10.36 16.86
C GLY A 170 22.05 11.56 17.82
N ARG A 171 23.26 11.93 18.29
CA ARG A 171 23.48 13.03 19.27
C ARG A 171 24.40 14.15 18.78
N HIS A 172 24.71 14.17 17.47
CA HIS A 172 25.58 15.20 16.91
C HIS A 172 24.86 16.54 16.77
N ILE A 173 25.42 17.63 17.30
CA ILE A 173 24.78 18.95 17.33
C ILE A 173 24.48 19.52 15.93
N ASP A 174 25.34 19.27 14.94
CA ASP A 174 25.19 19.77 13.58
C ASP A 174 24.47 18.74 12.65
N VAL A 175 24.02 17.60 13.18
CA VAL A 175 23.23 16.62 12.41
C VAL A 175 21.91 16.41 13.12
N ILE A 176 20.91 17.12 12.66
CA ILE A 176 19.58 17.17 13.25
C ILE A 176 18.70 16.17 12.51
N GLU A 177 18.17 15.19 13.23
CA GLU A 177 17.26 14.19 12.69
C GLU A 177 15.87 14.43 13.26
N MET A 178 14.88 14.55 12.37
CA MET A 178 13.48 14.71 12.72
C MET A 178 12.61 13.76 11.90
N ASP A 179 11.53 13.31 12.50
CA ASP A 179 10.48 12.56 11.83
C ASP A 179 9.32 13.53 11.51
N ALA A 180 9.03 13.69 10.22
CA ALA A 180 7.95 14.55 9.77
C ALA A 180 6.56 14.05 10.19
N ALA A 181 6.41 12.79 10.60
CA ALA A 181 5.14 12.28 11.14
C ALA A 181 4.83 12.89 12.53
N SER A 182 5.87 13.18 13.32
CA SER A 182 5.75 13.81 14.64
C SER A 182 5.80 15.34 14.60
N HIS A 183 6.38 15.91 13.53
CA HIS A 183 6.62 17.36 13.35
C HIS A 183 6.07 17.81 12.00
N THR A 184 4.74 17.89 11.89
CA THR A 184 4.03 18.21 10.64
C THR A 184 3.80 19.70 10.45
N SER A 185 3.99 20.52 11.50
CA SER A 185 3.60 21.91 11.53
C SER A 185 4.53 22.80 10.67
N VAL A 186 4.02 23.95 10.27
CA VAL A 186 4.81 24.96 9.56
C VAL A 186 5.84 25.59 10.51
N ASP A 187 5.52 25.66 11.79
CA ASP A 187 6.36 26.31 12.79
C ASP A 187 7.61 25.47 13.08
N ASP A 188 7.50 24.13 13.15
CA ASP A 188 8.66 23.23 13.25
C ASP A 188 9.66 23.44 12.09
N ILE A 189 9.13 23.62 10.88
CA ILE A 189 9.98 23.86 9.70
C ILE A 189 10.54 25.29 9.70
N ARG A 190 9.84 26.27 10.22
CA ARG A 190 10.38 27.65 10.39
C ARG A 190 11.55 27.68 11.35
N GLU A 191 11.50 26.96 12.45
CA GLU A 191 12.64 26.83 13.38
C GLU A 191 13.89 26.27 12.65
N ILE A 192 13.69 25.25 11.79
CA ILE A 192 14.78 24.74 10.97
C ILE A 192 15.32 25.80 10.02
N ILE A 193 14.45 26.53 9.32
CA ILE A 193 14.85 27.56 8.35
C ILE A 193 15.61 28.68 9.03
N ASP A 194 15.21 29.08 10.21
CA ASP A 194 15.94 30.10 11.00
C ASP A 194 17.26 29.55 11.49
N ALA A 195 17.32 28.29 11.91
CA ALA A 195 18.57 27.64 12.33
C ALA A 195 19.54 27.39 11.17
N VAL A 196 19.07 27.27 9.92
CA VAL A 196 19.88 27.11 8.69
C VAL A 196 20.83 28.31 8.47
N ARG A 197 20.44 29.50 8.92
CA ARG A 197 21.26 30.72 8.74
C ARG A 197 22.55 30.72 9.53
N TYR A 198 22.61 29.94 10.62
CA TYR A 198 23.78 29.85 11.46
C TYR A 198 24.76 28.80 10.97
N ALA A 199 26.05 29.10 10.98
CA ALA A 199 27.11 28.17 10.63
C ALA A 199 27.08 26.91 11.50
N SER A 200 27.69 25.83 11.01
CA SER A 200 27.94 24.62 11.80
C SER A 200 28.86 24.93 12.97
N VAL A 201 28.63 24.29 14.12
CA VAL A 201 29.36 24.50 15.35
C VAL A 201 30.64 23.66 15.39
N SER A 202 30.58 22.41 15.03
CA SER A 202 31.67 21.44 15.17
C SER A 202 31.95 20.63 13.91
N ALA A 203 30.98 20.50 13.02
CA ALA A 203 31.11 19.71 11.80
C ALA A 203 31.38 20.59 10.57
N ARG A 204 31.77 19.95 9.46
CA ARG A 204 31.98 20.62 8.17
C ARG A 204 30.65 21.08 7.56
N TYR A 205 29.62 20.26 7.67
CA TYR A 205 28.28 20.53 7.16
C TYR A 205 27.26 20.42 8.28
N LYS A 206 26.32 21.35 8.31
CA LYS A 206 25.10 21.26 9.09
C LYS A 206 24.07 20.46 8.29
N ILE A 207 23.63 19.33 8.81
CA ILE A 207 22.84 18.35 8.06
C ILE A 207 21.48 18.18 8.74
N TYR A 208 20.42 18.29 7.95
CA TYR A 208 19.06 18.03 8.40
C TYR A 208 18.56 16.75 7.75
N ILE A 209 18.30 15.73 8.55
CA ILE A 209 17.69 14.47 8.14
C ILE A 209 16.21 14.57 8.48
N ILE A 210 15.35 14.59 7.45
CA ILE A 210 13.90 14.65 7.62
C ILE A 210 13.33 13.34 7.09
N ASP A 211 12.92 12.47 8.02
CA ASP A 211 12.31 11.18 7.69
C ASP A 211 10.81 11.34 7.42
N GLU A 212 10.27 10.48 6.58
CA GLU A 212 8.88 10.46 6.09
C GLU A 212 8.39 11.87 5.66
N VAL A 213 9.22 12.57 4.91
CA VAL A 213 9.02 13.98 4.51
C VAL A 213 7.66 14.23 3.84
N HIS A 214 7.03 13.21 3.26
CA HIS A 214 5.70 13.31 2.64
C HIS A 214 4.58 13.63 3.66
N MET A 215 4.84 13.51 4.96
CA MET A 215 3.92 13.88 6.04
C MET A 215 3.89 15.38 6.32
N LEU A 216 4.84 16.15 5.78
CA LEU A 216 4.84 17.61 5.91
C LEU A 216 3.64 18.25 5.23
N SER A 217 3.08 19.27 5.84
CA SER A 217 2.01 20.07 5.24
C SER A 217 2.48 20.81 3.99
N LYS A 218 1.56 21.15 3.08
CA LYS A 218 1.88 21.93 1.87
C LYS A 218 2.55 23.25 2.21
N ASN A 219 2.16 23.90 3.30
CA ASN A 219 2.72 25.15 3.74
C ASN A 219 4.15 24.97 4.29
N ALA A 220 4.44 23.86 4.97
CA ALA A 220 5.77 23.51 5.42
C ALA A 220 6.73 23.29 4.23
N PHE A 221 6.28 22.57 3.19
CA PHE A 221 7.04 22.44 1.94
C PHE A 221 7.32 23.80 1.29
N ASN A 222 6.30 24.68 1.19
CA ASN A 222 6.48 26.00 0.60
C ASN A 222 7.50 26.86 1.36
N ALA A 223 7.55 26.75 2.69
CA ALA A 223 8.54 27.45 3.49
C ALA A 223 9.98 27.00 3.19
N LEU A 224 10.19 25.70 2.93
CA LEU A 224 11.49 25.13 2.58
C LEU A 224 11.98 25.52 1.18
N LEU A 225 11.08 25.87 0.24
CA LEU A 225 11.46 26.11 -1.17
C LEU A 225 12.55 27.17 -1.32
N LYS A 226 12.45 28.31 -0.60
CA LYS A 226 13.45 29.37 -0.68
C LYS A 226 14.84 28.90 -0.27
N THR A 227 14.92 28.10 0.79
CA THR A 227 16.19 27.54 1.28
C THR A 227 16.74 26.46 0.33
N LEU A 228 15.88 25.74 -0.37
CA LEU A 228 16.28 24.76 -1.39
C LEU A 228 16.70 25.41 -2.72
N GLU A 229 16.22 26.62 -3.03
CA GLU A 229 16.63 27.41 -4.20
C GLU A 229 17.98 28.10 -3.97
N GLU A 230 18.17 28.69 -2.80
CA GLU A 230 19.37 29.41 -2.41
C GLU A 230 19.97 28.81 -1.13
N PRO A 231 20.48 27.56 -1.19
CA PRO A 231 20.99 26.87 -0.01
C PRO A 231 22.33 27.47 0.43
N PRO A 232 22.54 27.71 1.76
CA PRO A 232 23.86 28.02 2.28
C PRO A 232 24.85 26.87 2.00
N GLU A 233 26.10 27.17 1.67
CA GLU A 233 27.10 26.16 1.29
C GLU A 233 27.33 25.10 2.36
N HIS A 234 27.27 25.53 3.64
CA HIS A 234 27.47 24.68 4.80
C HIS A 234 26.28 23.80 5.17
N VAL A 235 25.12 23.91 4.48
CA VAL A 235 23.89 23.18 4.81
C VAL A 235 23.61 22.08 3.81
N LYS A 236 23.18 20.92 4.31
CA LYS A 236 22.72 19.79 3.49
C LYS A 236 21.40 19.25 4.03
N PHE A 237 20.47 18.96 3.14
CA PHE A 237 19.21 18.31 3.46
C PHE A 237 19.20 16.86 2.99
N LEU A 238 18.76 15.96 3.85
CA LEU A 238 18.59 14.54 3.56
C LEU A 238 17.13 14.17 3.84
N PHE A 239 16.32 14.18 2.81
CA PHE A 239 14.92 13.78 2.88
C PHE A 239 14.78 12.29 2.68
N ALA A 240 13.93 11.63 3.46
CA ALA A 240 13.55 10.25 3.25
C ALA A 240 12.02 10.13 3.13
N THR A 241 11.54 9.30 2.22
CA THR A 241 10.11 9.09 2.01
C THR A 241 9.79 7.68 1.52
N THR A 242 8.65 7.15 1.94
CA THR A 242 8.04 5.95 1.36
C THR A 242 7.16 6.31 0.15
N GLU A 243 6.64 7.54 0.08
CA GLU A 243 5.66 7.98 -0.91
C GLU A 243 6.13 9.22 -1.68
N VAL A 244 6.86 8.98 -2.75
CA VAL A 244 7.38 10.04 -3.64
C VAL A 244 6.27 10.89 -4.27
N ASN A 245 5.14 10.29 -4.59
CA ASN A 245 4.03 10.96 -5.26
C ASN A 245 3.36 12.05 -4.40
N LYS A 246 3.52 12.00 -3.08
CA LYS A 246 3.02 13.01 -2.16
C LYS A 246 3.97 14.21 -2.00
N VAL A 247 5.22 14.10 -2.46
CA VAL A 247 6.21 15.18 -2.39
C VAL A 247 6.01 16.12 -3.58
N PRO A 248 5.91 17.45 -3.37
CA PRO A 248 5.72 18.41 -4.44
C PRO A 248 6.84 18.36 -5.50
N VAL A 249 6.47 18.47 -6.78
CA VAL A 249 7.43 18.46 -7.91
C VAL A 249 8.46 19.59 -7.78
N THR A 250 8.10 20.71 -7.20
CA THR A 250 8.99 21.85 -6.92
C THR A 250 10.14 21.48 -5.97
N VAL A 251 9.93 20.57 -5.02
CA VAL A 251 10.96 20.03 -4.13
C VAL A 251 11.77 18.95 -4.84
N LEU A 252 11.07 18.04 -5.56
CA LEU A 252 11.71 16.95 -6.31
C LEU A 252 12.75 17.46 -7.31
N SER A 253 12.45 18.56 -8.02
CA SER A 253 13.34 19.15 -9.03
C SER A 253 14.64 19.75 -8.47
N ARG A 254 14.68 20.00 -7.15
CA ARG A 254 15.84 20.59 -6.43
C ARG A 254 16.64 19.59 -5.62
N CYS A 255 16.18 18.33 -5.59
CA CYS A 255 16.83 17.26 -4.84
C CYS A 255 17.51 16.26 -5.78
N GLN A 256 18.70 15.80 -5.41
CA GLN A 256 19.28 14.60 -6.01
C GLN A 256 18.55 13.37 -5.47
N ARG A 257 17.79 12.69 -6.33
CA ARG A 257 16.99 11.53 -5.95
C ARG A 257 17.81 10.26 -6.00
N PHE A 258 17.63 9.42 -4.97
CA PHE A 258 18.14 8.06 -4.87
C PHE A 258 16.99 7.10 -4.54
N ASP A 259 16.71 6.19 -5.46
CA ASP A 259 15.68 5.17 -5.28
C ASP A 259 16.32 3.91 -4.69
N LEU A 260 16.08 3.66 -3.40
CA LEU A 260 16.52 2.46 -2.72
C LEU A 260 15.60 1.29 -3.13
N ARG A 261 16.22 0.24 -3.62
CA ARG A 261 15.51 -0.95 -4.10
C ARG A 261 15.17 -1.89 -2.96
N ARG A 262 14.07 -2.65 -3.12
CA ARG A 262 13.80 -3.82 -2.27
C ARG A 262 15.00 -4.76 -2.31
N ILE A 263 15.36 -5.31 -1.17
CA ILE A 263 16.47 -6.26 -1.07
C ILE A 263 15.94 -7.64 -1.48
N PRO A 264 16.60 -8.33 -2.44
CA PRO A 264 16.22 -9.69 -2.80
C PRO A 264 16.22 -10.63 -1.58
N ALA A 265 15.24 -11.52 -1.50
CA ALA A 265 15.09 -12.43 -0.37
C ALA A 265 16.33 -13.31 -0.13
N GLU A 266 17.02 -13.73 -1.20
CA GLU A 266 18.28 -14.48 -1.10
C GLU A 266 19.38 -13.68 -0.35
N LYS A 267 19.51 -12.38 -0.64
CA LYS A 267 20.46 -11.50 0.05
C LYS A 267 20.06 -11.24 1.50
N LEU A 268 18.74 -11.15 1.76
CA LEU A 268 18.22 -11.04 3.13
C LEU A 268 18.49 -12.31 3.93
N ALA A 269 18.22 -13.49 3.38
CA ALA A 269 18.48 -14.78 4.03
C ALA A 269 19.97 -14.92 4.38
N ALA A 270 20.87 -14.57 3.45
CA ALA A 270 22.30 -14.59 3.70
C ALA A 270 22.72 -13.60 4.81
N HIS A 271 22.12 -12.42 4.85
CA HIS A 271 22.36 -11.45 5.92
C HIS A 271 21.84 -11.94 7.27
N PHE A 272 20.65 -12.53 7.32
CA PHE A 272 20.08 -13.07 8.54
C PHE A 272 20.90 -14.25 9.07
N ALA A 273 21.46 -15.08 8.18
CA ALA A 273 22.40 -16.14 8.57
C ALA A 273 23.65 -15.57 9.29
N GLN A 274 24.24 -14.50 8.72
CA GLN A 274 25.39 -13.82 9.37
C GLN A 274 25.01 -13.21 10.73
N VAL A 275 23.81 -12.63 10.85
CA VAL A 275 23.33 -12.07 12.11
C VAL A 275 23.11 -13.18 13.14
N SER A 276 22.49 -14.31 12.75
CA SER A 276 22.25 -15.46 13.64
C SER A 276 23.56 -16.06 14.15
N GLU A 277 24.56 -16.18 13.27
CA GLU A 277 25.90 -16.63 13.65
C GLU A 277 26.56 -15.68 14.67
N ALA A 278 26.44 -14.35 14.44
CA ALA A 278 26.96 -13.33 15.35
C ALA A 278 26.24 -13.32 16.72
N GLU A 279 24.95 -13.69 16.77
CA GLU A 279 24.16 -13.87 18.00
C GLU A 279 24.34 -15.26 18.63
N GLN A 280 25.11 -16.14 18.00
CA GLN A 280 25.35 -17.54 18.45
C GLN A 280 24.04 -18.36 18.56
N VAL A 281 23.11 -18.15 17.64
CA VAL A 281 21.84 -18.87 17.57
C VAL A 281 21.83 -19.76 16.32
N GLU A 282 21.50 -21.02 16.51
CA GLU A 282 21.29 -21.95 15.39
C GLU A 282 19.92 -21.70 14.76
N VAL A 283 19.91 -21.39 13.46
CA VAL A 283 18.67 -21.14 12.70
C VAL A 283 18.67 -22.03 11.46
N GLU A 284 17.58 -22.76 11.26
CA GLU A 284 17.42 -23.59 10.07
C GLU A 284 17.42 -22.73 8.79
N PRO A 285 18.07 -23.16 7.70
CA PRO A 285 18.09 -22.44 6.44
C PRO A 285 16.68 -22.17 5.88
N GLU A 286 15.74 -23.09 6.09
CA GLU A 286 14.35 -22.92 5.70
C GLU A 286 13.66 -21.79 6.50
N ALA A 287 13.90 -21.72 7.81
CA ALA A 287 13.41 -20.64 8.67
C ALA A 287 13.92 -19.26 8.20
N LEU A 288 15.21 -19.15 7.85
CA LEU A 288 15.80 -17.92 7.31
C LEU A 288 15.16 -17.51 5.98
N ASN A 289 14.88 -18.45 5.10
CA ASN A 289 14.20 -18.21 3.83
C ASN A 289 12.75 -17.74 4.05
N MET A 290 12.04 -18.31 5.02
CA MET A 290 10.68 -17.89 5.37
C MET A 290 10.67 -16.46 5.92
N ILE A 291 11.57 -16.13 6.84
CA ILE A 291 11.73 -14.78 7.38
C ILE A 291 12.07 -13.79 6.26
N ALA A 292 12.98 -14.16 5.35
CA ALA A 292 13.38 -13.30 4.24
C ALA A 292 12.24 -13.02 3.25
N ARG A 293 11.34 -13.98 3.02
CA ARG A 293 10.12 -13.78 2.23
C ARG A 293 9.12 -12.89 2.97
N ALA A 294 8.85 -13.18 4.24
CA ALA A 294 7.94 -12.41 5.08
C ALA A 294 8.37 -10.94 5.23
N ALA A 295 9.68 -10.68 5.15
CA ALA A 295 10.26 -9.34 5.20
C ALA A 295 10.00 -8.49 3.95
N GLU A 296 9.51 -9.04 2.83
CA GLU A 296 9.16 -8.35 1.58
C GLU A 296 10.23 -7.37 1.05
N GLY A 297 11.49 -7.67 1.29
CA GLY A 297 12.62 -6.83 0.88
C GLY A 297 13.01 -5.75 1.89
N SER A 298 12.46 -5.77 3.11
CA SER A 298 12.77 -4.89 4.24
C SER A 298 13.74 -5.58 5.21
N ALA A 299 14.97 -5.10 5.32
CA ALA A 299 15.92 -5.64 6.30
C ALA A 299 15.48 -5.39 7.75
N ARG A 300 14.81 -4.25 8.03
CA ARG A 300 14.33 -3.91 9.37
C ARG A 300 13.25 -4.87 9.85
N ASP A 301 12.25 -5.13 8.98
CA ASP A 301 11.13 -5.98 9.35
C ASP A 301 11.58 -7.44 9.48
N GLY A 302 12.46 -7.91 8.57
CA GLY A 302 13.05 -9.24 8.68
C GLY A 302 13.91 -9.44 9.92
N LEU A 303 14.74 -8.45 10.32
CA LEU A 303 15.48 -8.51 11.58
C LEU A 303 14.55 -8.46 12.80
N SER A 304 13.40 -7.79 12.73
CA SER A 304 12.43 -7.80 13.81
C SER A 304 11.73 -9.16 13.94
N ILE A 305 11.41 -9.80 12.81
CA ILE A 305 10.86 -11.17 12.78
C ILE A 305 11.89 -12.16 13.32
N LEU A 306 13.15 -12.04 12.90
CA LEU A 306 14.23 -12.90 13.39
C LEU A 306 14.44 -12.75 14.91
N ASP A 307 14.38 -11.53 15.41
CA ASP A 307 14.49 -11.19 16.83
C ASP A 307 13.39 -11.86 17.66
N GLN A 308 12.14 -11.81 17.16
CA GLN A 308 11.00 -12.50 17.76
C GLN A 308 11.16 -14.02 17.71
N ALA A 309 11.64 -14.56 16.58
CA ALA A 309 11.88 -16.00 16.45
C ALA A 309 12.96 -16.50 17.42
N ILE A 310 14.04 -15.74 17.60
CA ILE A 310 15.08 -16.03 18.58
C ILE A 310 14.53 -15.97 20.02
N ALA A 311 13.71 -14.96 20.31
CA ALA A 311 13.11 -14.83 21.64
C ALA A 311 12.11 -15.96 21.95
N HIS A 312 11.47 -16.53 20.93
CA HIS A 312 10.51 -17.65 21.06
C HIS A 312 11.22 -19.02 21.14
N GLY A 313 12.39 -19.14 20.48
CA GLY A 313 13.19 -20.36 20.45
C GLY A 313 14.10 -20.48 21.69
N ALA A 314 14.16 -21.66 22.29
CA ALA A 314 15.03 -21.93 23.46
C ALA A 314 16.51 -22.12 23.05
N GLY A 315 17.03 -21.37 22.07
CA GLY A 315 18.41 -21.42 21.59
C GLY A 315 18.58 -21.94 20.15
N ALA A 316 17.53 -22.48 19.55
CA ALA A 316 17.50 -22.82 18.12
C ALA A 316 16.17 -22.34 17.52
N VAL A 317 16.19 -21.93 16.25
CA VAL A 317 15.01 -21.49 15.52
C VAL A 317 14.73 -22.48 14.39
N SER A 318 13.60 -23.19 14.49
CA SER A 318 13.16 -24.13 13.45
C SER A 318 12.19 -23.46 12.46
N ALA A 319 12.03 -24.07 11.29
CA ALA A 319 11.08 -23.62 10.27
C ALA A 319 9.63 -23.69 10.78
N ASP A 320 9.28 -24.71 11.58
CA ASP A 320 7.95 -24.86 12.15
C ASP A 320 7.60 -23.73 13.14
N GLN A 321 8.54 -23.38 14.03
CA GLN A 321 8.35 -22.25 14.95
C GLN A 321 8.13 -20.92 14.22
N VAL A 322 8.90 -20.68 13.16
CA VAL A 322 8.72 -19.45 12.34
C VAL A 322 7.38 -19.49 11.62
N ARG A 323 6.94 -20.65 11.16
CA ARG A 323 5.64 -20.82 10.49
C ARG A 323 4.49 -20.51 11.44
N ASP A 324 4.54 -21.04 12.66
CA ASP A 324 3.55 -20.80 13.69
C ASP A 324 3.52 -19.32 14.12
N MET A 325 4.69 -18.74 14.33
CA MET A 325 4.84 -17.34 14.71
C MET A 325 4.31 -16.36 13.64
N LEU A 326 4.51 -16.67 12.37
CA LEU A 326 4.01 -15.86 11.26
C LEU A 326 2.53 -16.12 10.93
N GLY A 327 1.90 -17.07 11.65
CA GLY A 327 0.51 -17.47 11.38
C GLY A 327 0.35 -18.07 9.99
N LEU A 328 1.42 -18.60 9.39
CA LEU A 328 1.35 -19.21 8.08
C LEU A 328 0.61 -20.54 8.22
N ALA A 329 -0.55 -20.62 7.60
CA ALA A 329 -1.29 -21.88 7.56
C ALA A 329 -0.39 -22.99 7.01
N ASP A 330 -0.47 -24.18 7.62
CA ASP A 330 0.27 -25.36 7.16
C ASP A 330 0.04 -25.55 5.65
N ARG A 331 1.14 -25.55 4.88
CA ARG A 331 1.09 -25.70 3.41
C ARG A 331 0.46 -27.02 2.99
N GLY A 332 0.59 -28.05 3.81
CA GLY A 332 -0.10 -29.31 3.62
C GLY A 332 -1.63 -29.14 3.71
N ARG A 333 -2.09 -28.33 4.67
CA ARG A 333 -3.51 -27.98 4.83
C ARG A 333 -4.01 -27.18 3.63
N ILE A 334 -3.28 -26.12 3.23
CA ILE A 334 -3.66 -25.31 2.05
C ILE A 334 -3.79 -26.18 0.80
N ARG A 335 -2.85 -27.10 0.58
CA ARG A 335 -2.89 -28.02 -0.56
C ARG A 335 -4.09 -28.98 -0.49
N ARG A 336 -4.36 -29.52 0.71
CA ARG A 336 -5.52 -30.37 0.96
C ARG A 336 -6.82 -29.60 0.74
N LEU A 337 -6.96 -28.40 1.30
CA LEU A 337 -8.13 -27.55 1.13
C LEU A 337 -8.36 -27.20 -0.34
N LEU A 338 -7.29 -26.81 -1.06
CA LEU A 338 -7.39 -26.53 -2.50
C LEU A 338 -7.82 -27.77 -3.30
N LYS A 339 -7.33 -28.96 -2.93
CA LYS A 339 -7.77 -30.21 -3.56
C LYS A 339 -9.26 -30.49 -3.31
N LEU A 340 -9.74 -30.28 -2.07
CA LEU A 340 -11.17 -30.43 -1.75
C LEU A 340 -12.03 -29.45 -2.56
N VAL A 341 -11.60 -28.20 -2.69
CA VAL A 341 -12.25 -27.19 -3.52
C VAL A 341 -12.31 -27.62 -4.99
N LEU A 342 -11.20 -28.12 -5.53
CA LEU A 342 -11.11 -28.54 -6.95
C LEU A 342 -11.88 -29.84 -7.24
N THR A 343 -12.04 -30.70 -6.24
CA THR A 343 -12.82 -31.94 -6.38
C THR A 343 -14.31 -31.76 -6.10
N GLY A 344 -14.75 -30.55 -5.68
CA GLY A 344 -16.15 -30.27 -5.40
C GLY A 344 -16.63 -30.79 -4.03
N ASP A 345 -15.72 -31.19 -3.14
CA ASP A 345 -16.06 -31.72 -1.81
C ASP A 345 -16.34 -30.57 -0.83
N ALA A 346 -17.55 -30.03 -0.87
CA ALA A 346 -17.98 -28.95 0.02
C ALA A 346 -17.99 -29.36 1.49
N PRO A 347 -18.53 -30.53 1.91
CA PRO A 347 -18.47 -30.95 3.30
C PRO A 347 -17.05 -31.07 3.84
N GLY A 348 -16.13 -31.64 3.05
CA GLY A 348 -14.74 -31.79 3.42
C GLY A 348 -14.02 -30.45 3.56
N ALA A 349 -14.29 -29.50 2.65
CA ALA A 349 -13.68 -28.17 2.70
C ALA A 349 -14.16 -27.36 3.90
N LEU A 350 -15.45 -27.41 4.26
CA LEU A 350 -15.98 -26.74 5.44
C LEU A 350 -15.44 -27.37 6.73
N ALA A 351 -15.36 -28.69 6.82
CA ALA A 351 -14.78 -29.37 7.98
C ALA A 351 -13.28 -29.03 8.18
N ASP A 352 -12.50 -28.87 7.09
CA ASP A 352 -11.10 -28.45 7.18
C ASP A 352 -10.96 -26.98 7.61
N LEU A 353 -11.90 -26.10 7.20
CA LEU A 353 -11.98 -24.71 7.67
C LEU A 353 -12.31 -24.63 9.15
N ASP A 354 -13.30 -25.42 9.62
CA ASP A 354 -13.67 -25.50 11.04
C ASP A 354 -12.49 -25.96 11.89
N GLN A 355 -11.84 -27.03 11.49
CA GLN A 355 -10.64 -27.53 12.17
C GLN A 355 -9.51 -26.50 12.19
N ALA A 356 -9.33 -25.71 11.13
CA ALA A 356 -8.35 -24.63 11.10
C ALA A 356 -8.72 -23.52 12.10
N HIS A 357 -9.99 -23.16 12.17
CA HIS A 357 -10.49 -22.16 13.11
C HIS A 357 -10.30 -22.62 14.57
N ASP A 358 -10.59 -23.89 14.89
CA ASP A 358 -10.39 -24.47 16.22
C ASP A 358 -8.89 -24.46 16.64
N LEU A 359 -7.98 -24.54 15.68
CA LEU A 359 -6.54 -24.39 15.88
C LEU A 359 -6.07 -22.92 15.93
N GLY A 360 -6.99 -21.95 15.84
CA GLY A 360 -6.68 -20.53 15.88
C GLY A 360 -6.11 -19.95 14.60
N ILE A 361 -6.23 -20.64 13.47
CA ILE A 361 -5.77 -20.13 12.16
C ILE A 361 -6.80 -19.13 11.63
N ASP A 362 -6.34 -17.93 11.29
CA ASP A 362 -7.18 -16.89 10.69
C ASP A 362 -7.68 -17.32 9.30
N PRO A 363 -9.01 -17.27 9.04
CA PRO A 363 -9.59 -17.53 7.72
C PRO A 363 -8.96 -16.72 6.58
N THR A 364 -8.55 -15.49 6.85
CA THR A 364 -7.84 -14.61 5.90
C THR A 364 -6.53 -15.25 5.43
N GLN A 365 -5.78 -15.88 6.35
CA GLN A 365 -4.52 -16.56 6.03
C GLN A 365 -4.74 -17.81 5.16
N LEU A 366 -5.82 -18.56 5.39
CA LEU A 366 -6.18 -19.70 4.55
C LEU A 366 -6.47 -19.27 3.10
N LEU A 367 -7.28 -18.23 2.92
CA LEU A 367 -7.58 -17.71 1.57
C LEU A 367 -6.34 -17.13 0.88
N ARG A 368 -5.46 -16.44 1.60
CA ARG A 368 -4.16 -15.99 1.07
C ARG A 368 -3.29 -17.16 0.63
N GLY A 369 -3.19 -18.21 1.44
CA GLY A 369 -2.46 -19.42 1.08
C GLY A 369 -3.01 -20.12 -0.17
N LEU A 370 -4.34 -20.17 -0.33
CA LEU A 370 -4.98 -20.66 -1.57
C LEU A 370 -4.61 -19.79 -2.78
N MET A 371 -4.60 -18.46 -2.62
CA MET A 371 -4.17 -17.53 -3.69
C MET A 371 -2.70 -17.73 -4.05
N GLU A 372 -1.80 -17.87 -3.09
CA GLU A 372 -0.38 -18.14 -3.33
C GLU A 372 -0.16 -19.44 -4.09
N SER A 373 -0.88 -20.49 -3.70
CA SER A 373 -0.82 -21.79 -4.36
C SER A 373 -1.31 -21.71 -5.82
N LEU A 374 -2.41 -21.00 -6.06
CA LEU A 374 -2.95 -20.77 -7.40
C LEU A 374 -2.01 -19.90 -8.25
N HIS A 375 -1.37 -18.89 -7.66
CA HIS A 375 -0.36 -18.05 -8.32
C HIS A 375 0.87 -18.87 -8.71
N ALA A 376 1.35 -19.74 -7.81
CA ALA A 376 2.47 -20.65 -8.10
C ALA A 376 2.13 -21.58 -9.28
N ALA A 377 0.92 -22.16 -9.30
CA ALA A 377 0.43 -22.95 -10.42
C ALA A 377 0.34 -22.15 -11.73
N THR A 378 -0.09 -20.88 -11.65
CA THR A 378 -0.16 -19.98 -12.81
C THR A 378 1.23 -19.71 -13.38
N ARG A 379 2.21 -19.44 -12.54
CA ARG A 379 3.61 -19.24 -12.97
C ARG A 379 4.21 -20.51 -13.59
N ALA A 380 3.97 -21.67 -12.97
CA ALA A 380 4.41 -22.95 -13.51
C ALA A 380 3.80 -23.20 -14.89
N LYS A 381 2.48 -22.93 -15.07
CA LYS A 381 1.78 -23.07 -16.36
C LYS A 381 2.30 -22.11 -17.43
N ALA A 382 2.73 -20.90 -17.04
CA ALA A 382 3.32 -19.92 -17.93
C ALA A 382 4.79 -20.21 -18.29
N GLY A 383 5.41 -21.25 -17.72
CA GLY A 383 6.82 -21.57 -17.94
C GLY A 383 7.77 -20.55 -17.32
N ALA A 384 7.34 -19.81 -16.31
CA ALA A 384 8.19 -18.83 -15.64
C ALA A 384 9.35 -19.53 -14.89
N ALA A 385 10.47 -18.81 -14.75
CA ALA A 385 11.62 -19.31 -13.99
C ALA A 385 11.20 -19.73 -12.58
N VAL A 386 11.68 -20.89 -12.17
CA VAL A 386 11.44 -21.47 -10.85
C VAL A 386 12.06 -20.55 -9.79
N ASP A 387 11.31 -20.25 -8.75
CA ASP A 387 11.83 -19.52 -7.59
C ASP A 387 12.79 -20.45 -6.83
N ALA A 388 14.06 -20.05 -6.72
CA ALA A 388 15.11 -20.83 -6.06
C ALA A 388 14.80 -21.08 -4.56
N LEU A 389 13.91 -20.29 -3.97
CA LEU A 389 13.50 -20.37 -2.58
C LEU A 389 12.31 -21.30 -2.33
N GLN A 390 11.70 -21.85 -3.39
CA GLN A 390 10.62 -22.84 -3.25
C GLN A 390 11.19 -24.23 -2.95
N SER A 391 10.52 -24.95 -2.03
CA SER A 391 10.84 -26.37 -1.76
C SER A 391 10.53 -27.26 -2.99
N ALA A 392 11.13 -28.44 -3.05
CA ALA A 392 10.84 -29.41 -4.12
C ALA A 392 9.34 -29.78 -4.17
N GLU A 393 8.76 -29.95 -3.00
CA GLU A 393 7.35 -30.29 -2.81
C GLU A 393 6.37 -29.21 -3.31
N GLU A 394 6.71 -27.94 -3.12
CA GLU A 394 5.93 -26.81 -3.64
C GLU A 394 5.97 -26.77 -5.15
N ARG A 395 7.11 -27.03 -5.74
CA ARG A 395 7.29 -27.06 -7.19
C ARG A 395 6.49 -28.18 -7.84
N GLU A 396 6.54 -29.37 -7.26
CA GLU A 396 5.75 -30.51 -7.74
C GLU A 396 4.25 -30.23 -7.64
N GLY A 397 3.76 -29.76 -6.49
CA GLY A 397 2.35 -29.42 -6.32
C GLY A 397 1.87 -28.31 -7.25
N ALA A 398 2.69 -27.29 -7.51
CA ALA A 398 2.38 -26.24 -8.46
C ALA A 398 2.33 -26.77 -9.91
N ALA A 399 3.23 -27.70 -10.28
CA ALA A 399 3.27 -28.32 -11.58
C ALA A 399 2.04 -29.25 -11.82
N GLU A 400 1.64 -30.04 -10.82
CA GLU A 400 0.43 -30.87 -10.87
C GLU A 400 -0.82 -30.03 -11.09
N MET A 401 -1.00 -28.95 -10.32
CA MET A 401 -2.12 -28.03 -10.48
C MET A 401 -2.10 -27.32 -11.84
N ALA A 402 -0.91 -26.91 -12.30
CA ALA A 402 -0.75 -26.30 -13.63
C ALA A 402 -1.17 -27.23 -14.77
N ALA A 403 -0.94 -28.54 -14.61
CA ALA A 403 -1.37 -29.55 -15.58
C ALA A 403 -2.89 -29.80 -15.51
N ALA A 404 -3.46 -29.82 -14.30
CA ALA A 404 -4.88 -30.14 -14.08
C ALA A 404 -5.84 -29.00 -14.44
N LEU A 405 -5.43 -27.71 -14.25
CA LEU A 405 -6.31 -26.56 -14.43
C LEU A 405 -6.17 -25.92 -15.81
N SER A 406 -7.29 -25.52 -16.42
CA SER A 406 -7.28 -24.67 -17.62
C SER A 406 -6.94 -23.21 -17.26
N TRP A 407 -6.50 -22.41 -18.23
CA TRP A 407 -6.30 -20.96 -18.03
C TRP A 407 -7.59 -20.27 -17.58
N GLY A 408 -8.73 -20.62 -18.17
CA GLY A 408 -10.03 -20.07 -17.80
C GLY A 408 -10.41 -20.38 -16.36
N SER A 409 -10.16 -21.63 -15.90
CA SER A 409 -10.40 -22.04 -14.52
C SER A 409 -9.48 -21.29 -13.53
N ILE A 410 -8.19 -21.18 -13.85
CA ILE A 410 -7.23 -20.45 -13.01
C ILE A 410 -7.66 -18.99 -12.82
N HIS A 411 -7.98 -18.27 -13.91
CA HIS A 411 -8.39 -16.88 -13.83
C HIS A 411 -9.70 -16.69 -13.06
N ARG A 412 -10.66 -17.59 -13.26
CA ARG A 412 -11.94 -17.57 -12.52
C ARG A 412 -11.72 -17.77 -11.02
N LEU A 413 -10.98 -18.81 -10.64
CA LEU A 413 -10.66 -19.09 -9.24
C LEU A 413 -9.90 -17.94 -8.59
N TRP A 414 -8.94 -17.34 -9.31
CA TRP A 414 -8.21 -16.18 -8.84
C TRP A 414 -9.12 -14.99 -8.51
N GLN A 415 -10.04 -14.63 -9.44
CA GLN A 415 -10.97 -13.54 -9.25
C GLN A 415 -11.91 -13.78 -8.06
N MET A 416 -12.36 -15.02 -7.90
CA MET A 416 -13.26 -15.38 -6.80
C MET A 416 -12.54 -15.40 -5.45
N LEU A 417 -11.29 -15.89 -5.41
CA LEU A 417 -10.45 -15.83 -4.22
C LEU A 417 -10.15 -14.39 -3.81
N LEU A 418 -9.81 -13.54 -4.78
CA LEU A 418 -9.56 -12.12 -4.52
C LEU A 418 -10.80 -11.43 -3.93
N LYS A 419 -11.98 -11.70 -4.51
CA LYS A 419 -13.25 -11.20 -4.00
C LYS A 419 -13.57 -11.77 -2.61
N GLY A 420 -13.37 -13.08 -2.42
CA GLY A 420 -13.57 -13.74 -1.13
C GLY A 420 -12.67 -13.17 -0.03
N LEU A 421 -11.41 -12.89 -0.34
CA LEU A 421 -10.48 -12.28 0.60
C LEU A 421 -10.97 -10.89 1.04
N GLN A 422 -11.40 -10.04 0.10
CA GLN A 422 -11.98 -8.74 0.40
C GLN A 422 -13.25 -8.84 1.26
N ASP A 423 -14.13 -9.81 0.93
CA ASP A 423 -15.37 -10.04 1.69
C ASP A 423 -15.04 -10.45 3.14
N VAL A 424 -14.03 -11.31 3.37
CA VAL A 424 -13.59 -11.75 4.71
C VAL A 424 -12.95 -10.60 5.51
N GLU A 425 -12.15 -9.73 4.89
CA GLU A 425 -11.49 -8.60 5.56
C GLU A 425 -12.50 -7.55 6.08
N VAL A 426 -13.70 -7.47 5.49
CA VAL A 426 -14.71 -6.45 5.83
C VAL A 426 -15.91 -7.05 6.59
N ALA A 427 -16.06 -8.37 6.57
CA ALA A 427 -17.21 -9.03 7.17
C ALA A 427 -17.23 -8.93 8.70
N PRO A 428 -18.41 -8.79 9.35
CA PRO A 428 -18.53 -8.86 10.79
C PRO A 428 -18.11 -10.22 11.38
N ASP A 429 -18.34 -11.31 10.65
CA ASP A 429 -17.84 -12.65 10.96
C ASP A 429 -16.94 -13.14 9.81
N PRO A 430 -15.61 -13.12 10.00
CA PRO A 430 -14.65 -13.58 9.01
C PRO A 430 -14.79 -15.07 8.65
N ARG A 431 -15.25 -15.91 9.60
CA ARG A 431 -15.44 -17.35 9.38
C ARG A 431 -16.59 -17.62 8.43
N GLU A 432 -17.78 -17.06 8.69
CA GLU A 432 -18.93 -17.22 7.79
C GLU A 432 -18.63 -16.71 6.38
N ALA A 433 -17.93 -15.59 6.28
CA ALA A 433 -17.51 -15.05 4.99
C ALA A 433 -16.56 -15.98 4.24
N ALA A 434 -15.62 -16.63 4.93
CA ALA A 434 -14.70 -17.60 4.35
C ALA A 434 -15.43 -18.88 3.91
N GLU A 435 -16.40 -19.39 4.68
CA GLU A 435 -17.27 -20.49 4.29
C GLU A 435 -17.98 -20.18 2.97
N MET A 436 -18.60 -19.00 2.88
CA MET A 436 -19.28 -18.56 1.66
C MET A 436 -18.31 -18.37 0.49
N ALA A 437 -17.09 -17.92 0.73
CA ALA A 437 -16.07 -17.80 -0.31
C ALA A 437 -15.66 -19.19 -0.84
N LEU A 438 -15.43 -20.18 0.04
CA LEU A 438 -15.10 -21.55 -0.35
C LEU A 438 -16.23 -22.22 -1.12
N LEU A 439 -17.48 -22.06 -0.68
CA LEU A 439 -18.65 -22.60 -1.39
C LEU A 439 -18.78 -22.01 -2.80
N ARG A 440 -18.56 -20.70 -2.96
CA ARG A 440 -18.55 -20.07 -4.29
C ARG A 440 -17.43 -20.63 -5.17
N LEU A 441 -16.24 -20.88 -4.62
CA LEU A 441 -15.11 -21.46 -5.35
C LEU A 441 -15.44 -22.88 -5.83
N ILE A 442 -16.02 -23.72 -4.97
CA ILE A 442 -16.42 -25.09 -5.27
C ILE A 442 -17.42 -25.11 -6.42
N HIS A 443 -18.50 -24.34 -6.30
CA HIS A 443 -19.52 -24.27 -7.35
C HIS A 443 -19.00 -23.66 -8.65
N ALA A 444 -18.01 -22.77 -8.60
CA ALA A 444 -17.40 -22.20 -9.79
C ALA A 444 -16.40 -23.15 -10.47
N ALA A 445 -15.78 -24.05 -9.73
CA ALA A 445 -14.91 -25.07 -10.29
C ALA A 445 -15.68 -26.04 -11.19
N ASP A 446 -16.94 -26.36 -10.84
CA ASP A 446 -17.83 -27.25 -11.61
C ASP A 446 -18.44 -26.61 -12.86
N LEU A 447 -18.39 -25.27 -12.98
CA LEU A 447 -18.97 -24.59 -14.14
C LEU A 447 -18.14 -24.88 -15.40
N PRO A 448 -18.76 -25.37 -16.48
CA PRO A 448 -18.06 -25.61 -17.72
C PRO A 448 -17.48 -24.31 -18.29
N ASP A 449 -16.32 -24.42 -18.94
CA ASP A 449 -15.67 -23.29 -19.59
C ASP A 449 -16.63 -22.64 -20.60
N PRO A 450 -16.82 -21.30 -20.61
CA PRO A 450 -17.67 -20.61 -21.58
C PRO A 450 -17.41 -21.01 -23.03
N ALA A 451 -16.14 -21.29 -23.38
CA ALA A 451 -15.78 -21.78 -24.70
C ALA A 451 -16.40 -23.16 -25.01
N SER A 452 -16.44 -24.06 -24.02
CA SER A 452 -17.05 -25.38 -24.17
C SER A 452 -18.58 -25.33 -24.25
N VAL A 453 -19.20 -24.39 -23.53
CA VAL A 453 -20.67 -24.15 -23.61
C VAL A 453 -21.02 -23.53 -24.96
N MET A 454 -20.24 -22.57 -25.44
CA MET A 454 -20.42 -22.01 -26.78
C MET A 454 -20.27 -23.06 -27.89
N GLY A 455 -19.29 -23.96 -27.77
CA GLY A 455 -19.13 -25.08 -28.71
C GLY A 455 -20.34 -26.05 -28.72
N ARG A 456 -20.93 -26.31 -27.54
CA ARG A 456 -22.16 -27.10 -27.41
C ARG A 456 -23.40 -26.40 -27.98
N LEU A 457 -23.51 -25.10 -27.80
CA LEU A 457 -24.61 -24.28 -28.31
C LEU A 457 -24.52 -24.04 -29.83
N SER A 458 -23.29 -24.05 -30.39
CA SER A 458 -23.08 -23.90 -31.84
C SER A 458 -23.28 -25.19 -32.65
N GLY A 459 -23.70 -26.29 -32.01
CA GLY A 459 -24.20 -27.49 -32.74
C GLY A 459 -23.11 -28.43 -33.28
N GLU A 460 -21.86 -28.33 -32.84
CA GLU A 460 -20.81 -29.32 -33.19
C GLU A 460 -20.74 -30.47 -32.18
N GLY A 461 -21.86 -31.14 -31.99
CA GLY A 461 -21.97 -32.33 -31.14
C GLY A 461 -22.44 -33.54 -31.93
N GLY A 462 -21.57 -34.12 -32.73
CA GLY A 462 -21.83 -35.35 -33.48
C GLY A 462 -20.59 -36.25 -33.49
N SER A 463 -20.73 -37.38 -32.76
CA SER A 463 -19.99 -38.66 -32.84
C SER A 463 -18.50 -38.71 -32.49
N ILE A 464 -18.25 -39.52 -31.49
CA ILE A 464 -16.98 -40.12 -31.05
C ILE A 464 -16.35 -40.94 -32.18
N SER A 465 -15.17 -40.57 -32.64
CA SER A 465 -14.17 -41.50 -33.18
C SER A 465 -12.80 -40.81 -33.17
N ALA A 466 -11.83 -41.40 -32.46
CA ALA A 466 -10.41 -41.06 -32.50
C ALA A 466 -9.69 -41.90 -33.59
N PRO A 467 -8.40 -41.71 -33.89
CA PRO A 467 -7.68 -40.49 -34.26
C PRO A 467 -6.97 -40.64 -35.62
N ALA A 468 -6.70 -39.56 -36.30
CA ALA A 468 -5.63 -39.52 -37.32
C ALA A 468 -5.05 -38.11 -37.46
N ALA A 469 -3.74 -38.04 -37.43
CA ALA A 469 -2.94 -36.83 -37.57
C ALA A 469 -3.03 -36.26 -39.00
N ALA A 470 -3.23 -34.96 -39.14
CA ALA A 470 -2.88 -34.21 -40.34
C ALA A 470 -2.68 -32.72 -40.05
N ALA A 471 -1.74 -32.16 -40.76
CA ALA A 471 -1.08 -30.88 -40.66
C ALA A 471 -1.93 -29.60 -40.81
N PRO A 472 -1.37 -28.38 -40.55
CA PRO A 472 -2.14 -27.19 -40.24
C PRO A 472 -2.70 -26.50 -41.48
N SER A 473 -3.98 -26.24 -41.49
CA SER A 473 -4.66 -25.34 -42.43
C SER A 473 -5.08 -24.06 -41.71
N ALA A 474 -4.85 -22.94 -42.35
CA ALA A 474 -5.05 -21.58 -41.88
C ALA A 474 -6.45 -21.34 -41.31
N SER A 475 -6.46 -20.80 -40.07
CA SER A 475 -7.66 -20.37 -39.36
C SER A 475 -8.25 -19.12 -40.00
N SER A 476 -9.45 -19.23 -40.54
CA SER A 476 -10.33 -18.11 -40.81
C SER A 476 -10.95 -17.61 -39.48
N ALA A 477 -10.70 -16.36 -39.14
CA ALA A 477 -11.30 -15.68 -37.99
C ALA A 477 -12.83 -15.67 -38.06
N PRO A 478 -13.57 -15.78 -36.93
CA PRO A 478 -15.03 -15.69 -36.92
C PRO A 478 -15.47 -14.29 -37.36
N VAL A 479 -16.29 -14.22 -38.38
CA VAL A 479 -16.95 -12.99 -38.84
C VAL A 479 -17.87 -12.50 -37.72
N ALA A 480 -17.54 -11.41 -37.09
CA ALA A 480 -18.36 -10.78 -36.06
C ALA A 480 -19.70 -10.36 -36.68
N ARG A 481 -20.83 -10.76 -36.08
CA ARG A 481 -22.15 -10.36 -36.51
C ARG A 481 -22.28 -8.83 -36.41
N ILE A 482 -22.81 -8.20 -37.45
CA ILE A 482 -23.09 -6.77 -37.48
C ILE A 482 -24.12 -6.48 -36.36
N PRO A 483 -23.87 -5.54 -35.44
CA PRO A 483 -24.81 -5.17 -34.39
C PRO A 483 -26.12 -4.68 -34.96
N SER A 484 -27.24 -4.97 -34.30
CA SER A 484 -28.58 -4.55 -34.72
C SER A 484 -28.87 -3.08 -34.45
N ASP A 485 -28.14 -2.48 -33.53
CA ASP A 485 -28.33 -1.11 -33.03
C ASP A 485 -27.00 -0.39 -32.85
N PHE A 486 -27.11 0.94 -32.67
CA PHE A 486 -25.94 1.82 -32.49
C PHE A 486 -25.23 1.58 -31.17
N ASP A 487 -25.99 1.29 -30.08
CA ASP A 487 -25.43 0.96 -28.77
C ASP A 487 -24.58 -0.33 -28.84
N GLY A 488 -25.07 -1.33 -29.58
CA GLY A 488 -24.32 -2.55 -29.83
C GLY A 488 -23.04 -2.32 -30.63
N LEU A 489 -23.04 -1.30 -31.52
CA LEU A 489 -21.86 -0.91 -32.28
C LEU A 489 -20.80 -0.29 -31.37
N VAL A 490 -21.18 0.59 -30.44
CA VAL A 490 -20.26 1.17 -29.45
C VAL A 490 -19.66 0.08 -28.58
N LYS A 491 -20.48 -0.82 -28.04
CA LYS A 491 -20.02 -1.98 -27.26
C LYS A 491 -19.10 -2.92 -28.04
N LEU A 492 -19.27 -3.04 -29.36
CA LEU A 492 -18.35 -3.82 -30.20
C LEU A 492 -16.97 -3.19 -30.25
N PHE A 493 -16.87 -1.86 -30.32
CA PHE A 493 -15.59 -1.16 -30.27
C PHE A 493 -14.91 -1.26 -28.90
N GLU A 494 -15.63 -1.19 -27.81
CA GLU A 494 -15.11 -1.42 -26.46
C GLU A 494 -14.50 -2.82 -26.34
N ARG A 495 -15.21 -3.86 -26.78
CA ARG A 495 -14.73 -5.26 -26.77
C ARG A 495 -13.55 -5.49 -27.70
N SER A 496 -13.43 -4.75 -28.78
CA SER A 496 -12.31 -4.85 -29.74
C SER A 496 -11.09 -3.99 -29.35
N GLY A 497 -11.10 -3.39 -28.15
CA GLY A 497 -9.97 -2.60 -27.62
C GLY A 497 -9.81 -1.22 -28.25
N LYS A 498 -10.81 -0.72 -29.00
CA LYS A 498 -10.79 0.59 -29.65
C LYS A 498 -11.52 1.65 -28.80
N HIS A 499 -11.10 1.76 -27.54
CA HIS A 499 -11.79 2.60 -26.53
C HIS A 499 -11.92 4.07 -26.93
N LEU A 500 -10.93 4.65 -27.62
CA LEU A 500 -11.00 6.05 -28.05
C LEU A 500 -12.15 6.28 -29.05
N LEU A 501 -12.32 5.38 -30.04
CA LEU A 501 -13.42 5.49 -31.01
C LEU A 501 -14.78 5.20 -30.36
N ALA A 502 -14.84 4.24 -29.45
CA ALA A 502 -16.04 3.96 -28.66
C ALA A 502 -16.47 5.19 -27.86
N GLN A 503 -15.54 5.84 -27.16
CA GLN A 503 -15.80 7.05 -26.39
C GLN A 503 -16.23 8.22 -27.29
N GLN A 504 -15.60 8.42 -28.44
CA GLN A 504 -16.01 9.46 -29.38
C GLN A 504 -17.41 9.24 -29.93
N LEU A 505 -17.78 7.99 -30.26
CA LEU A 505 -19.13 7.61 -30.69
C LEU A 505 -20.16 7.80 -29.57
N HIS A 506 -19.79 7.56 -28.33
CA HIS A 506 -20.66 7.73 -27.17
C HIS A 506 -20.90 9.20 -26.80
N ASP A 507 -19.83 10.02 -26.78
CA ASP A 507 -19.86 11.35 -26.18
C ASP A 507 -20.03 12.51 -27.21
N GLN A 508 -19.57 12.30 -28.46
CA GLN A 508 -19.33 13.41 -29.38
C GLN A 508 -20.22 13.42 -30.63
N VAL A 509 -20.96 12.33 -30.88
CA VAL A 509 -21.83 12.23 -32.07
C VAL A 509 -23.25 11.86 -31.72
N GLY A 510 -24.20 12.43 -32.47
CA GLY A 510 -25.59 12.00 -32.48
C GLY A 510 -25.88 11.11 -33.70
N LEU A 511 -26.76 10.15 -33.51
CA LEU A 511 -27.20 9.25 -34.57
C LEU A 511 -28.25 9.94 -35.44
N VAL A 512 -28.01 10.01 -36.76
CA VAL A 512 -29.01 10.43 -37.75
C VAL A 512 -29.67 9.18 -38.36
N ARG A 513 -28.87 8.21 -38.81
CA ARG A 513 -29.39 6.99 -39.41
C ARG A 513 -28.44 5.84 -39.20
N TYR A 514 -29.00 4.69 -38.73
CA TYR A 514 -28.31 3.42 -38.61
C TYR A 514 -28.94 2.40 -39.58
N ALA A 515 -28.27 2.16 -40.68
CA ALA A 515 -28.73 1.19 -41.71
C ALA A 515 -27.50 0.43 -42.25
N PRO A 516 -26.99 -0.61 -41.56
CA PRO A 516 -25.79 -1.31 -42.00
C PRO A 516 -25.85 -1.76 -43.45
N PRO A 517 -24.84 -1.49 -44.30
CA PRO A 517 -23.52 -0.93 -43.98
C PRO A 517 -23.40 0.60 -44.05
N GLU A 518 -24.51 1.33 -44.03
CA GLU A 518 -24.50 2.80 -44.03
C GLU A 518 -24.67 3.33 -42.60
N LEU A 519 -23.84 4.33 -42.23
CA LEU A 519 -23.88 5.01 -40.95
C LEU A 519 -23.81 6.54 -41.18
N LEU A 520 -24.89 7.23 -40.82
CA LEU A 520 -24.99 8.67 -40.91
C LEU A 520 -25.01 9.26 -39.50
N LEU A 521 -24.03 10.11 -39.21
CA LEU A 521 -23.81 10.70 -37.90
C LEU A 521 -23.76 12.21 -37.96
N ARG A 522 -24.16 12.88 -36.88
CA ARG A 522 -23.98 14.31 -36.68
C ARG A 522 -22.95 14.57 -35.61
N PRO A 523 -21.88 15.34 -35.89
CA PRO A 523 -20.92 15.72 -34.86
C PRO A 523 -21.56 16.76 -33.92
N MET A 524 -21.57 16.43 -32.62
CA MET A 524 -22.02 17.37 -31.56
C MET A 524 -20.86 18.19 -31.02
N ARG A 525 -19.63 17.71 -31.23
CA ARG A 525 -18.37 18.39 -30.88
C ARG A 525 -17.38 18.28 -32.05
N PRO A 526 -16.39 19.20 -32.16
CA PRO A 526 -15.41 19.15 -33.25
C PRO A 526 -14.66 17.81 -33.27
N LEU A 527 -14.69 17.12 -34.41
CA LEU A 527 -13.96 15.89 -34.69
C LEU A 527 -12.86 16.17 -35.71
N GLY A 528 -11.77 15.35 -35.66
CA GLY A 528 -10.67 15.49 -36.63
C GLY A 528 -11.14 15.25 -38.07
N GLY A 529 -10.54 15.91 -39.08
CA GLY A 529 -11.00 15.82 -40.48
C GLY A 529 -10.97 14.40 -41.07
N ASP A 530 -10.13 13.51 -40.63
CA ASP A 530 -10.02 12.12 -41.12
C ASP A 530 -10.85 11.12 -40.31
N TRP A 531 -11.56 11.56 -39.25
CA TRP A 531 -12.29 10.70 -38.33
C TRP A 531 -13.32 9.76 -39.00
N PRO A 532 -14.14 10.19 -40.00
CA PRO A 532 -15.07 9.27 -40.67
C PRO A 532 -14.37 8.12 -41.40
N ARG A 533 -13.20 8.39 -41.92
CA ARG A 533 -12.37 7.40 -42.64
C ARG A 533 -11.76 6.39 -41.66
N ASP A 534 -11.28 6.87 -40.52
CA ASP A 534 -10.74 6.03 -39.44
C ASP A 534 -11.83 5.14 -38.86
N LEU A 535 -13.03 5.67 -38.65
CA LEU A 535 -14.18 4.93 -38.19
C LEU A 535 -14.61 3.85 -39.21
N ALA A 536 -14.67 4.17 -40.50
CA ALA A 536 -15.00 3.22 -41.54
C ALA A 536 -13.98 2.06 -41.63
N LEU A 537 -12.69 2.36 -41.45
CA LEU A 537 -11.63 1.36 -41.41
C LEU A 537 -11.76 0.46 -40.17
N ALA A 538 -12.07 1.08 -39.01
CA ALA A 538 -12.27 0.36 -37.78
C ALA A 538 -13.49 -0.56 -37.82
N LEU A 539 -14.58 -0.10 -38.40
CA LEU A 539 -15.80 -0.89 -38.67
C LEU A 539 -15.52 -2.08 -39.60
N LYS A 540 -14.75 -1.87 -40.65
CA LYS A 540 -14.34 -2.95 -41.57
C LYS A 540 -13.51 -4.00 -40.83
N GLN A 541 -12.60 -3.60 -39.95
CA GLN A 541 -11.80 -4.52 -39.16
C GLN A 541 -12.64 -5.31 -38.15
N ALA A 542 -13.63 -4.67 -37.52
CA ALA A 542 -14.46 -5.29 -36.50
C ALA A 542 -15.57 -6.17 -37.06
N THR A 543 -16.18 -5.80 -38.23
CA THR A 543 -17.34 -6.51 -38.81
C THR A 543 -17.04 -7.29 -40.07
N GLY A 544 -15.83 -7.09 -40.67
CA GLY A 544 -15.49 -7.69 -41.97
C GLY A 544 -16.17 -7.04 -43.18
N THR A 545 -17.11 -6.11 -42.98
CA THR A 545 -17.91 -5.46 -44.01
C THR A 545 -17.40 -4.04 -44.25
N THR A 546 -17.43 -3.58 -45.51
CA THR A 546 -17.04 -2.17 -45.84
C THR A 546 -18.22 -1.26 -45.52
N TRP A 547 -18.01 -0.34 -44.59
CA TRP A 547 -19.01 0.63 -44.14
C TRP A 547 -18.84 1.96 -44.85
N GLN A 548 -19.96 2.62 -45.12
CA GLN A 548 -20.04 3.97 -45.62
C GLN A 548 -20.42 4.88 -44.48
N VAL A 549 -19.42 5.61 -43.95
CA VAL A 549 -19.63 6.57 -42.84
C VAL A 549 -19.66 7.98 -43.41
N SER A 550 -20.74 8.70 -43.17
CA SER A 550 -20.89 10.10 -43.59
C SER A 550 -21.37 10.95 -42.42
N LEU A 551 -20.98 12.22 -42.46
CA LEU A 551 -21.40 13.22 -41.49
C LEU A 551 -22.49 14.11 -42.15
N SER A 552 -23.54 14.45 -41.38
CA SER A 552 -24.64 15.31 -41.82
C SER A 552 -24.98 16.30 -40.73
N ASP A 553 -25.49 17.46 -41.15
CA ASP A 553 -26.03 18.50 -40.25
C ASP A 553 -27.52 18.33 -39.98
N GLU A 554 -28.16 17.25 -40.47
CA GLU A 554 -29.54 16.93 -40.22
C GLU A 554 -29.82 16.72 -38.72
N THR A 555 -31.11 16.78 -38.34
CA THR A 555 -31.53 16.55 -36.96
C THR A 555 -31.16 15.13 -36.53
N ALA A 556 -30.32 15.02 -35.51
CA ALA A 556 -29.85 13.74 -34.95
C ALA A 556 -30.46 13.48 -33.57
N GLU A 557 -30.49 12.23 -33.17
CA GLU A 557 -30.74 11.87 -31.77
C GLU A 557 -29.61 12.46 -30.87
N PRO A 558 -29.93 12.81 -29.61
CA PRO A 558 -28.90 13.21 -28.66
C PRO A 558 -27.79 12.15 -28.54
N SER A 559 -26.56 12.57 -28.18
CA SER A 559 -25.47 11.60 -27.94
C SER A 559 -25.90 10.59 -26.89
N LEU A 560 -25.24 9.42 -26.87
CA LEU A 560 -25.52 8.41 -25.84
C LEU A 560 -25.29 8.97 -24.43
N GLN A 561 -24.23 9.76 -24.25
CA GLN A 561 -23.96 10.48 -23.01
C GLN A 561 -25.09 11.43 -22.61
N ASP A 562 -25.66 12.19 -23.56
CA ASP A 562 -26.75 13.09 -23.25
C ASP A 562 -28.05 12.34 -22.94
N ARG A 563 -28.29 11.19 -23.62
CA ARG A 563 -29.44 10.33 -23.33
C ARG A 563 -29.34 9.73 -21.92
N GLU A 564 -28.14 9.30 -21.51
CA GLU A 564 -27.88 8.80 -20.16
C GLU A 564 -28.11 9.89 -19.11
N LYS A 565 -27.59 11.10 -19.33
CA LYS A 565 -27.83 12.24 -18.44
C LYS A 565 -29.30 12.59 -18.31
N MET A 566 -30.03 12.66 -19.43
CA MET A 566 -31.47 12.94 -19.41
C MET A 566 -32.26 11.82 -18.71
N ALA A 567 -31.82 10.55 -18.82
CA ALA A 567 -32.43 9.45 -18.10
C ALA A 567 -32.17 9.55 -16.59
N GLU A 568 -30.92 9.88 -16.20
CA GLU A 568 -30.53 10.11 -14.81
C GLU A 568 -31.27 11.29 -14.18
N GLU A 569 -31.39 12.40 -14.92
CA GLU A 569 -32.18 13.59 -14.48
C GLU A 569 -33.67 13.26 -14.29
N ARG A 570 -34.25 12.43 -15.17
CA ARG A 570 -35.64 11.96 -15.00
C ARG A 570 -35.78 11.12 -13.73
N VAL A 571 -34.91 10.14 -13.53
CA VAL A 571 -34.94 9.30 -12.31
C VAL A 571 -34.76 10.17 -11.06
N ARG A 572 -33.85 11.14 -11.11
CA ARG A 572 -33.65 12.10 -10.01
C ARG A 572 -34.90 12.92 -9.74
N ALA A 573 -35.58 13.41 -10.79
CA ALA A 573 -36.82 14.16 -10.67
C ALA A 573 -37.96 13.29 -10.09
N ASP A 574 -38.05 12.03 -10.52
CA ASP A 574 -39.04 11.06 -10.01
C ASP A 574 -38.79 10.75 -8.52
N VAL A 575 -37.54 10.56 -8.12
CA VAL A 575 -37.14 10.36 -6.70
C VAL A 575 -37.49 11.59 -5.86
N LEU A 576 -37.20 12.79 -6.34
CA LEU A 576 -37.55 14.03 -5.64
C LEU A 576 -39.08 14.30 -5.60
N ALA A 577 -39.84 13.73 -6.53
CA ALA A 577 -41.30 13.81 -6.55
C ALA A 577 -41.97 12.82 -5.58
N ASP A 578 -41.23 11.80 -5.06
CA ASP A 578 -41.78 10.85 -4.12
C ASP A 578 -42.26 11.55 -2.82
N PRO A 579 -43.48 11.25 -2.35
CA PRO A 579 -44.04 11.92 -1.17
C PRO A 579 -43.18 11.81 0.09
N ASN A 580 -42.50 10.70 0.30
CA ASN A 580 -41.65 10.49 1.46
C ASN A 580 -40.36 11.30 1.37
N VAL A 581 -39.73 11.34 0.19
CA VAL A 581 -38.51 12.14 -0.05
C VAL A 581 -38.84 13.63 0.06
N ARG A 582 -39.97 14.06 -0.47
CA ARG A 582 -40.45 15.45 -0.37
C ARG A 582 -40.68 15.87 1.08
N ALA A 583 -41.31 15.02 1.89
CA ALA A 583 -41.52 15.27 3.32
C ALA A 583 -40.17 15.42 4.08
N VAL A 584 -39.16 14.66 3.71
CA VAL A 584 -37.80 14.77 4.30
C VAL A 584 -37.14 16.10 3.87
N MET A 585 -37.20 16.44 2.59
CA MET A 585 -36.64 17.70 2.08
C MET A 585 -37.34 18.94 2.65
N ASP A 586 -38.66 18.87 2.88
CA ASP A 586 -39.41 19.93 3.52
C ASP A 586 -39.07 20.08 5.01
N ALA A 587 -38.74 18.99 5.68
CA ALA A 587 -38.32 18.98 7.10
C ALA A 587 -36.85 19.44 7.29
N PHE A 588 -35.99 19.27 6.28
CA PHE A 588 -34.59 19.64 6.31
C PHE A 588 -34.21 20.45 5.07
N PRO A 589 -34.37 21.79 5.10
CA PRO A 589 -34.18 22.66 3.93
C PRO A 589 -32.78 22.66 3.34
N ASP A 590 -31.77 22.29 4.11
CA ASP A 590 -30.37 22.22 3.70
C ASP A 590 -29.94 20.81 3.23
N ALA A 591 -30.89 19.86 3.13
CA ALA A 591 -30.57 18.50 2.66
C ALA A 591 -30.40 18.49 1.14
N GLU A 592 -29.33 17.83 0.67
CA GLU A 592 -29.08 17.57 -0.73
C GLU A 592 -29.13 16.08 -1.04
N LEU A 593 -29.67 15.72 -2.21
CA LEU A 593 -29.67 14.34 -2.69
C LEU A 593 -28.28 14.02 -3.28
N GLU A 594 -27.45 13.29 -2.52
CA GLU A 594 -26.05 13.01 -2.86
C GLU A 594 -25.93 11.78 -3.80
N SER A 595 -26.71 10.74 -3.57
CA SER A 595 -26.75 9.56 -4.43
C SER A 595 -28.10 8.85 -4.37
N PHE A 596 -28.48 8.22 -5.46
CA PHE A 596 -29.69 7.39 -5.52
C PHE A 596 -29.44 6.14 -6.35
N SER A 597 -30.07 5.03 -5.98
CA SER A 597 -30.07 3.81 -6.79
C SER A 597 -31.51 3.40 -7.07
N ALA A 598 -31.84 3.18 -8.34
CA ALA A 598 -33.13 2.59 -8.71
C ALA A 598 -33.18 1.14 -8.21
N ARG A 599 -34.03 0.86 -7.22
CA ARG A 599 -34.33 -0.52 -6.83
C ARG A 599 -35.19 -1.17 -7.90
N GLY A 600 -34.60 -2.10 -8.67
CA GLY A 600 -35.31 -3.11 -9.44
C GLY A 600 -35.59 -2.76 -10.89
N ALA A 601 -34.66 -3.12 -11.76
CA ALA A 601 -34.95 -3.67 -13.08
C ALA A 601 -34.11 -4.93 -13.26
#